data_767786d1b79878dd888a2b0d63200d62
#
_entry.id   767786d1b79878dd888a2b0d63200d62
#
_cell.length_a   1.000
_cell.length_b   1.000
_cell.length_c   1.000
_cell.angle_alpha   90.00
_cell.angle_beta   90.00
_cell.angle_gamma   90.00
#
_symmetry.space_group_name_H-M   'P 1'
#
loop_
_entity.id
_entity.type
_entity.pdbx_description
1 polymer ?
#
loop_
_entity_poly.entity_id
_entity_poly.type
_entity_poly.pdbx_seq_one_letter_code
_entity_poly.pdbx_strand_id
1 'polypeptide(L)'
;MWSQGRYKVVQNRDAFAFTDELLGEGVRYETAGSLMGGRKTWILAKLPARYIIQGEQILPYLVFSNTHDGSGAIKIAMTPIRVVCNNTLNLALNTADRCWSIHHTGDIAAKLEDARETLFMAEDYMNELGKGFEDLSRKRLTDAAVEKYIQELLPIADDASETTEKNILRLRKNMAARYYDAPDLHGLRKNGYRFINAVSDFATHAAPIRRTKNYQETLFNKTMEGNPLTDKVYRMVMAA
;
A
#
# COMPACT_ATOMS: atom_id res chain seq x y z
N MET A 1 36.27 9.51 -0.73
CA MET A 1 36.55 10.33 0.45
C MET A 1 35.21 10.69 1.05
N TRP A 2 34.74 9.90 2.03
CA TRP A 2 33.44 10.08 2.68
C TRP A 2 33.59 11.20 3.71
N SER A 3 32.76 12.22 3.66
CA SER A 3 32.81 13.34 4.61
C SER A 3 32.27 12.86 5.96
N GLN A 4 33.15 12.55 6.88
CA GLN A 4 32.90 12.04 8.24
C GLN A 4 32.23 13.04 9.20
N GLY A 5 31.63 14.14 8.73
CA GLY A 5 31.23 15.25 9.62
C GLY A 5 29.75 15.59 9.70
N ARG A 6 28.84 14.97 8.96
CA ARG A 6 27.42 15.44 8.88
C ARG A 6 26.34 14.40 9.20
N TYR A 7 26.68 13.16 9.47
CA TYR A 7 25.67 12.16 9.76
C TYR A 7 25.43 12.07 11.27
N LYS A 8 24.30 12.59 11.74
CA LYS A 8 23.76 12.29 13.07
C LYS A 8 22.82 11.11 12.96
N VAL A 9 23.15 10.02 13.66
CA VAL A 9 22.22 8.92 13.82
C VAL A 9 21.02 9.42 14.62
N VAL A 10 19.85 9.45 13.99
CA VAL A 10 18.59 9.77 14.68
C VAL A 10 18.13 8.49 15.38
N GLN A 11 18.07 8.54 16.72
CA GLN A 11 17.57 7.41 17.51
C GLN A 11 16.09 7.18 17.22
N ASN A 12 15.63 5.91 17.26
CA ASN A 12 14.23 5.60 17.02
C ASN A 12 13.29 6.34 17.97
N ARG A 13 13.68 6.54 19.23
CA ARG A 13 12.95 7.36 20.20
C ARG A 13 12.69 8.77 19.66
N ASP A 14 13.72 9.41 19.12
CA ASP A 14 13.62 10.78 18.61
C ASP A 14 12.86 10.79 17.27
N ALA A 15 13.10 9.75 16.46
CA ALA A 15 12.44 9.59 15.18
C ALA A 15 10.92 9.48 15.29
N PHE A 16 10.42 8.79 16.29
CA PHE A 16 8.99 8.58 16.45
C PHE A 16 8.34 9.47 17.53
N ALA A 17 9.08 10.43 18.08
CA ALA A 17 8.58 11.26 19.18
C ALA A 17 7.32 12.06 18.82
N PHE A 18 7.17 12.47 17.54
CA PHE A 18 5.96 13.18 17.10
C PHE A 18 4.74 12.26 17.05
N THR A 19 4.93 10.93 16.91
CA THR A 19 3.79 10.00 16.83
C THR A 19 3.04 9.91 18.17
N ASP A 20 3.65 10.30 19.28
CA ASP A 20 2.97 10.38 20.59
C ASP A 20 1.85 11.43 20.58
N GLU A 21 2.01 12.50 19.81
CA GLU A 21 0.97 13.53 19.64
C GLU A 21 -0.24 12.97 18.87
N LEU A 22 -0.01 12.04 17.93
CA LEU A 22 -1.10 11.36 17.22
C LEU A 22 -1.96 10.50 18.16
N LEU A 23 -1.41 9.97 19.25
CA LEU A 23 -2.18 9.19 20.22
C LEU A 23 -3.27 10.05 20.90
N GLY A 24 -2.99 11.35 21.12
CA GLY A 24 -3.96 12.33 21.61
C GLY A 24 -5.16 12.51 20.70
N GLU A 25 -4.98 12.30 19.38
CA GLU A 25 -6.02 12.37 18.35
C GLU A 25 -6.74 11.02 18.13
N GLY A 26 -6.53 10.03 19.00
CA GLY A 26 -7.19 8.72 18.94
C GLY A 26 -6.53 7.68 18.04
N VAL A 27 -5.36 7.96 17.52
CA VAL A 27 -4.52 7.00 16.80
C VAL A 27 -4.06 5.89 17.76
N ARG A 28 -3.97 4.65 17.28
CA ARG A 28 -3.54 3.50 18.09
C ARG A 28 -2.42 2.74 17.42
N TYR A 29 -1.35 2.46 18.16
CA TYR A 29 -0.32 1.55 17.68
C TYR A 29 -0.86 0.11 17.63
N GLU A 30 -0.68 -0.55 16.50
CA GLU A 30 -1.08 -1.94 16.28
C GLU A 30 0.13 -2.89 16.41
N THR A 31 1.23 -2.54 15.77
CA THR A 31 2.44 -3.36 15.77
C THR A 31 3.66 -2.53 15.38
N ALA A 32 4.83 -3.06 15.72
CA ALA A 32 6.11 -2.48 15.31
C ALA A 32 7.10 -3.60 14.98
N GLY A 33 8.14 -3.25 14.24
CA GLY A 33 9.15 -4.23 13.88
C GLY A 33 10.45 -3.61 13.38
N SER A 34 11.39 -4.50 13.08
CA SER A 34 12.65 -4.11 12.45
C SER A 34 13.02 -5.07 11.32
N LEU A 35 13.74 -4.56 10.35
CA LEU A 35 14.25 -5.28 9.19
C LEU A 35 15.77 -5.06 9.07
N MET A 36 16.44 -5.90 8.27
CA MET A 36 17.86 -5.75 7.95
C MET A 36 18.78 -5.70 9.19
N GLY A 37 18.46 -6.50 10.23
CA GLY A 37 19.23 -6.52 11.46
C GLY A 37 19.14 -5.23 12.27
N GLY A 38 17.99 -4.55 12.27
CA GLY A 38 17.73 -3.33 13.03
C GLY A 38 18.06 -2.04 12.26
N ARG A 39 18.54 -2.11 11.01
CA ARG A 39 18.84 -0.92 10.21
C ARG A 39 17.62 -0.15 9.76
N LYS A 40 16.45 -0.82 9.67
CA LYS A 40 15.17 -0.21 9.38
C LYS A 40 14.19 -0.60 10.47
N THR A 41 13.58 0.38 11.12
CA THR A 41 12.52 0.19 12.12
C THR A 41 11.22 0.80 11.61
N TRP A 42 10.11 0.24 12.03
CA TRP A 42 8.80 0.72 11.62
C TRP A 42 7.75 0.52 12.71
N ILE A 43 6.74 1.37 12.69
CA ILE A 43 5.53 1.30 13.52
C ILE A 43 4.33 1.35 12.60
N LEU A 44 3.35 0.48 12.84
CA LEU A 44 2.03 0.52 12.21
C LEU A 44 1.03 1.11 13.21
N ALA A 45 0.36 2.16 12.80
CA ALA A 45 -0.65 2.82 13.60
C ALA A 45 -1.99 2.88 12.86
N LYS A 46 -3.08 2.61 13.58
CA LYS A 46 -4.44 2.70 13.08
C LYS A 46 -5.00 4.07 13.38
N LEU A 47 -5.55 4.73 12.37
CA LEU A 47 -6.27 5.99 12.55
C LEU A 47 -7.68 5.76 13.13
N PRO A 48 -8.25 6.72 13.88
CA PRO A 48 -9.56 6.58 14.49
C PRO A 48 -10.70 6.60 13.46
N ALA A 49 -10.47 7.23 12.32
CA ALA A 49 -11.46 7.35 11.25
C ALA A 49 -11.87 5.98 10.68
N ARG A 50 -13.10 5.92 10.18
CA ARG A 50 -13.64 4.77 9.47
C ARG A 50 -14.24 5.28 8.16
N TYR A 51 -13.84 4.65 7.07
CA TYR A 51 -14.34 5.01 5.74
C TYR A 51 -15.26 3.91 5.24
N ILE A 52 -16.41 4.30 4.69
CA ILE A 52 -17.30 3.39 4.00
C ILE A 52 -17.22 3.72 2.51
N ILE A 53 -16.62 2.82 1.75
CA ILE A 53 -16.43 2.98 0.31
C ILE A 53 -17.12 1.82 -0.38
N GLN A 54 -18.04 2.10 -1.28
CA GLN A 54 -18.88 1.09 -1.97
C GLN A 54 -19.61 0.13 -1.01
N GLY A 55 -20.02 0.63 0.17
CA GLY A 55 -20.71 -0.16 1.21
C GLY A 55 -19.76 -1.01 2.06
N GLU A 56 -18.45 -0.94 1.85
CA GLU A 56 -17.47 -1.74 2.58
C GLU A 56 -16.61 -0.86 3.50
N GLN A 57 -16.25 -1.42 4.67
CA GLN A 57 -15.42 -0.71 5.63
C GLN A 57 -13.94 -0.78 5.23
N ILE A 58 -13.33 0.39 5.09
CA ILE A 58 -11.89 0.57 4.88
C ILE A 58 -11.30 1.22 6.13
N LEU A 59 -10.29 0.60 6.70
CA LEU A 59 -9.56 1.13 7.85
C LEU A 59 -8.26 1.78 7.39
N PRO A 60 -8.04 3.04 7.76
CA PRO A 60 -6.80 3.74 7.46
C PRO A 60 -5.70 3.37 8.47
N TYR A 61 -4.55 2.96 7.96
CA TYR A 61 -3.33 2.74 8.72
C TYR A 61 -2.20 3.62 8.21
N LEU A 62 -1.35 4.05 9.12
CA LEU A 62 -0.09 4.71 8.82
C LEU A 62 1.07 3.79 9.17
N VAL A 63 2.00 3.66 8.26
CA VAL A 63 3.31 3.03 8.51
C VAL A 63 4.34 4.12 8.63
N PHE A 64 4.92 4.24 9.81
CA PHE A 64 6.08 5.12 10.08
C PHE A 64 7.34 4.27 9.96
N SER A 65 8.33 4.74 9.23
CA SER A 65 9.58 4.03 9.04
C SER A 65 10.79 4.93 9.23
N ASN A 66 11.71 4.52 10.09
CA ASN A 66 13.02 5.15 10.25
C ASN A 66 14.11 4.22 9.72
N THR A 67 15.03 4.75 8.92
CA THR A 67 16.19 4.03 8.42
C THR A 67 17.47 4.67 8.93
N HIS A 68 18.40 3.84 9.43
CA HIS A 68 19.70 4.28 9.91
C HIS A 68 20.74 4.33 8.77
N ASP A 69 20.33 4.78 7.58
CA ASP A 69 21.15 4.90 6.37
C ASP A 69 21.62 6.32 6.06
N GLY A 70 21.24 7.29 6.90
CA GLY A 70 21.61 8.69 6.72
C GLY A 70 20.55 9.56 6.06
N SER A 71 19.40 9.03 5.71
CA SER A 71 18.33 9.84 5.10
C SER A 71 17.73 10.88 6.07
N GLY A 72 17.89 10.69 7.38
CA GLY A 72 17.51 11.67 8.42
C GLY A 72 16.03 12.00 8.53
N ALA A 73 15.19 11.46 7.65
CA ALA A 73 13.75 11.69 7.60
C ALA A 73 12.97 10.43 7.98
N ILE A 74 11.86 10.60 8.67
CA ILE A 74 10.87 9.56 8.84
C ILE A 74 10.05 9.51 7.57
N LYS A 75 9.93 8.32 7.01
CA LYS A 75 8.99 8.05 5.92
C LYS A 75 7.66 7.58 6.49
N ILE A 76 6.60 8.18 6.02
CA ILE A 76 5.23 7.83 6.39
C ILE A 76 4.54 7.32 5.13
N ALA A 77 3.80 6.21 5.27
CA ALA A 77 3.00 5.68 4.18
C ALA A 77 1.58 5.37 4.65
N MET A 78 0.60 5.85 3.91
CA MET A 78 -0.79 5.48 4.09
C MET A 78 -1.04 4.07 3.59
N THR A 79 -1.72 3.24 4.39
CA THR A 79 -2.00 1.84 4.09
C THR A 79 -3.46 1.55 4.42
N PRO A 80 -4.40 1.83 3.49
CA PRO A 80 -5.80 1.49 3.68
C PRO A 80 -6.01 -0.03 3.60
N ILE A 81 -6.77 -0.58 4.54
CA ILE A 81 -7.06 -2.01 4.60
C ILE A 81 -8.57 -2.25 4.52
N ARG A 82 -8.99 -3.06 3.56
CA ARG A 82 -10.36 -3.52 3.42
C ARG A 82 -10.63 -4.59 4.48
N VAL A 83 -11.60 -4.35 5.37
CA VAL A 83 -11.82 -5.18 6.57
C VAL A 83 -12.28 -6.60 6.23
N VAL A 84 -13.06 -6.76 5.17
CA VAL A 84 -13.65 -8.07 4.78
C VAL A 84 -12.61 -9.12 4.44
N CYS A 85 -11.47 -8.73 3.86
CA CYS A 85 -10.45 -9.65 3.36
C CYS A 85 -9.01 -9.27 3.73
N ASN A 86 -8.81 -8.25 4.57
CA ASN A 86 -7.49 -7.71 4.93
C ASN A 86 -6.61 -7.32 3.74
N ASN A 87 -7.22 -6.96 2.61
CA ASN A 87 -6.49 -6.52 1.44
C ASN A 87 -5.96 -5.11 1.64
N THR A 88 -4.72 -4.91 1.24
CA THR A 88 -4.07 -3.60 1.23
C THR A 88 -4.45 -2.85 -0.05
N LEU A 89 -5.17 -1.75 0.07
CA LEU A 89 -5.66 -0.96 -1.06
C LEU A 89 -4.73 0.23 -1.38
N ASN A 90 -3.45 -0.03 -1.48
CA ASN A 90 -2.45 0.99 -1.79
C ASN A 90 -2.50 1.35 -3.27
N LEU A 91 -2.95 2.55 -3.59
CA LEU A 91 -2.95 3.11 -4.94
C LEU A 91 -2.07 4.37 -5.00
N ALA A 92 -1.32 4.51 -6.10
CA ALA A 92 -0.72 5.78 -6.46
C ALA A 92 -1.80 6.65 -7.14
N LEU A 93 -2.23 7.69 -6.44
CA LEU A 93 -3.20 8.67 -6.95
C LEU A 93 -2.43 9.87 -7.52
N ASN A 94 -2.98 10.50 -8.54
CA ASN A 94 -2.37 11.70 -9.12
C ASN A 94 -2.66 12.98 -8.31
N THR A 95 -3.62 12.92 -7.39
CA THR A 95 -4.21 14.05 -6.69
C THR A 95 -3.82 14.12 -5.22
N ALA A 96 -3.35 13.03 -4.64
CA ALA A 96 -2.93 12.97 -3.25
C ALA A 96 -1.76 12.01 -3.06
N ASP A 97 -0.79 12.43 -2.26
CA ASP A 97 0.38 11.64 -1.92
C ASP A 97 0.04 10.57 -0.90
N ARG A 98 0.44 9.34 -1.17
CA ARG A 98 0.33 8.22 -0.24
C ARG A 98 1.53 8.09 0.69
N CYS A 99 2.68 8.62 0.29
CA CYS A 99 3.92 8.56 1.03
C CYS A 99 4.54 9.94 1.12
N TRP A 100 4.96 10.31 2.30
CA TRP A 100 5.67 11.58 2.55
C TRP A 100 6.76 11.39 3.59
N SER A 101 7.53 12.42 3.81
CA SER A 101 8.62 12.43 4.80
C SER A 101 8.49 13.64 5.69
N ILE A 102 8.77 13.46 6.97
CA ILE A 102 8.89 14.55 7.92
C ILE A 102 10.32 14.63 8.46
N HIS A 103 10.76 15.85 8.76
CA HIS A 103 12.06 16.10 9.34
C HIS A 103 11.90 16.46 10.81
N HIS A 104 12.62 15.76 11.68
CA HIS A 104 12.60 16.05 13.09
C HIS A 104 13.22 17.38 13.43
N THR A 105 12.47 18.20 14.11
CA THR A 105 12.98 19.24 14.96
C THR A 105 12.74 18.84 16.42
N GLY A 106 13.67 19.12 17.33
CA GLY A 106 13.52 18.76 18.75
C GLY A 106 12.49 19.57 19.52
N ASP A 107 11.76 20.47 18.84
CA ASP A 107 10.76 21.36 19.42
C ASP A 107 9.38 20.72 19.50
N ILE A 108 8.67 20.89 20.61
CA ILE A 108 7.31 20.39 20.83
C ILE A 108 6.31 20.99 19.83
N ALA A 109 6.43 22.30 19.54
CA ALA A 109 5.55 22.98 18.58
C ALA A 109 5.68 22.38 17.17
N ALA A 110 6.91 22.07 16.75
CA ALA A 110 7.15 21.42 15.48
C ALA A 110 6.60 19.98 15.42
N LYS A 111 6.65 19.23 16.51
CA LYS A 111 6.06 17.88 16.58
C LYS A 111 4.53 17.89 16.44
N LEU A 112 3.87 18.85 17.06
CA LEU A 112 2.42 19.06 16.93
C LEU A 112 2.04 19.39 15.48
N GLU A 113 2.83 20.22 14.83
CA GLU A 113 2.60 20.58 13.43
C GLU A 113 2.82 19.37 12.50
N ASP A 114 3.91 18.63 12.69
CA ASP A 114 4.18 17.38 11.95
C ASP A 114 3.04 16.37 12.12
N ALA A 115 2.47 16.25 13.33
CA ALA A 115 1.33 15.36 13.59
C ALA A 115 0.07 15.83 12.86
N ARG A 116 -0.25 17.11 12.86
CA ARG A 116 -1.39 17.69 12.14
C ARG A 116 -1.24 17.52 10.62
N GLU A 117 -0.06 17.81 10.09
CA GLU A 117 0.23 17.60 8.68
C GLU A 117 0.05 16.13 8.30
N THR A 118 0.54 15.21 9.13
CA THR A 118 0.38 13.77 8.91
C THR A 118 -1.10 13.36 8.85
N LEU A 119 -1.94 13.84 9.77
CA LEU A 119 -3.36 13.54 9.76
C LEU A 119 -4.07 14.16 8.55
N PHE A 120 -3.72 15.39 8.19
CA PHE A 120 -4.26 16.06 7.00
C PHE A 120 -3.93 15.28 5.72
N MET A 121 -2.67 14.90 5.52
CA MET A 121 -2.25 14.12 4.35
C MET A 121 -2.94 12.76 4.28
N ALA A 122 -3.13 12.12 5.44
CA ALA A 122 -3.83 10.84 5.53
C ALA A 122 -5.32 10.98 5.14
N GLU A 123 -6.00 12.01 5.62
CA GLU A 123 -7.40 12.29 5.30
C GLU A 123 -7.58 12.63 3.82
N ASP A 124 -6.72 13.50 3.28
CA ASP A 124 -6.72 13.87 1.87
C ASP A 124 -6.57 12.64 0.97
N TYR A 125 -5.58 11.80 1.26
CA TYR A 125 -5.40 10.55 0.51
C TYR A 125 -6.65 9.65 0.58
N MET A 126 -7.27 9.47 1.74
CA MET A 126 -8.44 8.61 1.89
C MET A 126 -9.65 9.14 1.14
N ASN A 127 -9.84 10.46 1.11
CA ASN A 127 -10.91 11.11 0.35
C ASN A 127 -10.71 10.91 -1.16
N GLU A 128 -9.50 11.09 -1.66
CA GLU A 128 -9.18 10.87 -3.08
C GLU A 128 -9.26 9.39 -3.46
N LEU A 129 -8.85 8.47 -2.58
CA LEU A 129 -9.03 7.04 -2.76
C LEU A 129 -10.52 6.68 -2.91
N GLY A 130 -11.38 7.27 -2.08
CA GLY A 130 -12.83 7.11 -2.15
C GLY A 130 -13.39 7.51 -3.52
N LYS A 131 -13.01 8.68 -4.03
CA LYS A 131 -13.40 9.16 -5.37
C LYS A 131 -12.92 8.20 -6.46
N GLY A 132 -11.64 7.78 -6.39
CA GLY A 132 -11.09 6.81 -7.36
C GLY A 132 -11.85 5.49 -7.37
N PHE A 133 -12.28 5.00 -6.23
CA PHE A 133 -13.09 3.78 -6.14
C PHE A 133 -14.51 3.96 -6.64
N GLU A 134 -15.12 5.13 -6.44
CA GLU A 134 -16.41 5.46 -7.06
C GLU A 134 -16.30 5.47 -8.58
N ASP A 135 -15.27 6.07 -9.14
CA ASP A 135 -15.04 6.10 -10.59
C ASP A 135 -14.81 4.68 -11.13
N LEU A 136 -14.02 3.87 -10.48
CA LEU A 136 -13.85 2.45 -10.84
C LEU A 136 -15.17 1.68 -10.78
N SER A 137 -16.07 1.99 -9.84
CA SER A 137 -17.35 1.32 -9.70
C SER A 137 -18.32 1.60 -10.88
N ARG A 138 -18.13 2.74 -11.55
CA ARG A 138 -18.90 3.14 -12.75
C ARG A 138 -18.39 2.46 -14.02
N LYS A 139 -17.14 1.98 -14.03
CA LYS A 139 -16.52 1.31 -15.17
C LYS A 139 -16.95 -0.16 -15.24
N ARG A 140 -17.93 -0.49 -16.06
CA ARG A 140 -18.35 -1.88 -16.30
C ARG A 140 -17.27 -2.65 -17.06
N LEU A 141 -17.00 -3.86 -16.63
CA LEU A 141 -16.04 -4.75 -17.28
C LEU A 141 -16.75 -6.01 -17.79
N THR A 142 -16.49 -6.36 -19.04
CA THR A 142 -16.85 -7.66 -19.62
C THR A 142 -15.82 -8.72 -19.21
N ASP A 143 -16.19 -9.99 -19.24
CA ASP A 143 -15.27 -11.09 -18.96
C ASP A 143 -14.07 -11.08 -19.92
N ALA A 144 -14.30 -10.77 -21.20
CA ALA A 144 -13.22 -10.61 -22.18
C ALA A 144 -12.26 -9.45 -21.82
N ALA A 145 -12.77 -8.33 -21.31
CA ALA A 145 -11.92 -7.22 -20.86
C ALA A 145 -11.08 -7.63 -19.64
N VAL A 146 -11.67 -8.33 -18.69
CA VAL A 146 -10.96 -8.84 -17.50
C VAL A 146 -9.84 -9.81 -17.91
N GLU A 147 -10.12 -10.75 -18.80
CA GLU A 147 -9.11 -11.69 -19.30
C GLU A 147 -7.96 -10.96 -20.02
N LYS A 148 -8.28 -9.99 -20.88
CA LYS A 148 -7.29 -9.15 -21.54
C LYS A 148 -6.41 -8.42 -20.52
N TYR A 149 -7.01 -7.79 -19.51
CA TYR A 149 -6.26 -7.09 -18.47
C TYR A 149 -5.37 -8.01 -17.65
N ILE A 150 -5.83 -9.23 -17.32
CA ILE A 150 -4.99 -10.23 -16.64
C ILE A 150 -3.77 -10.60 -17.50
N GLN A 151 -3.95 -10.75 -18.82
CA GLN A 151 -2.85 -11.02 -19.73
C GLN A 151 -1.84 -9.87 -19.80
N GLU A 152 -2.32 -8.63 -19.83
CA GLU A 152 -1.45 -7.43 -19.85
C GLU A 152 -0.75 -7.19 -18.50
N LEU A 153 -1.33 -7.60 -17.38
CA LEU A 153 -0.71 -7.52 -16.05
C LEU A 153 0.40 -8.55 -15.88
N LEU A 154 0.21 -9.75 -16.45
CA LEU A 154 1.10 -10.90 -16.34
C LEU A 154 1.49 -11.37 -17.77
N PRO A 155 2.30 -10.58 -18.49
CA PRO A 155 2.67 -10.92 -19.87
C PRO A 155 3.58 -12.15 -19.91
N ILE A 156 3.46 -12.92 -20.99
CA ILE A 156 4.39 -13.99 -21.37
C ILE A 156 5.26 -13.42 -22.48
N ALA A 157 6.56 -13.40 -22.28
CA ALA A 157 7.50 -12.98 -23.33
C ALA A 157 7.57 -14.05 -24.42
N ASP A 158 7.83 -13.63 -25.67
CA ASP A 158 7.88 -14.55 -26.84
C ASP A 158 8.98 -15.60 -26.70
N ASP A 159 10.05 -15.29 -25.98
CA ASP A 159 11.20 -16.15 -25.71
C ASP A 159 11.12 -16.85 -24.34
N ALA A 160 9.95 -16.82 -23.69
CA ALA A 160 9.79 -17.42 -22.37
C ALA A 160 10.00 -18.93 -22.40
N SER A 161 10.76 -19.46 -21.43
CA SER A 161 10.87 -20.91 -21.27
C SER A 161 9.51 -21.54 -20.90
N GLU A 162 9.32 -22.81 -21.24
CA GLU A 162 8.10 -23.56 -20.91
C GLU A 162 7.75 -23.52 -19.43
N THR A 163 8.76 -23.56 -18.56
CA THR A 163 8.58 -23.43 -17.10
C THR A 163 8.08 -22.06 -16.72
N THR A 164 8.60 -21.00 -17.34
CA THR A 164 8.17 -19.61 -17.11
C THR A 164 6.74 -19.43 -17.57
N GLU A 165 6.40 -19.90 -18.75
CA GLU A 165 5.04 -19.85 -19.28
C GLU A 165 4.04 -20.56 -18.36
N LYS A 166 4.31 -21.81 -17.96
CA LYS A 166 3.48 -22.57 -17.01
C LYS A 166 3.26 -21.81 -15.68
N ASN A 167 4.30 -21.17 -15.18
CA ASN A 167 4.21 -20.38 -13.96
C ASN A 167 3.33 -19.13 -14.15
N ILE A 168 3.46 -18.41 -15.25
CA ILE A 168 2.63 -17.24 -15.53
C ILE A 168 1.17 -17.65 -15.75
N LEU A 169 0.91 -18.72 -16.48
CA LEU A 169 -0.45 -19.24 -16.66
C LEU A 169 -1.10 -19.61 -15.32
N ARG A 170 -0.34 -20.21 -14.39
CA ARG A 170 -0.83 -20.48 -13.04
C ARG A 170 -1.18 -19.20 -12.27
N LEU A 171 -0.35 -18.15 -12.39
CA LEU A 171 -0.62 -16.86 -11.77
C LEU A 171 -1.85 -16.17 -12.37
N ARG A 172 -2.02 -16.22 -13.70
CA ARG A 172 -3.22 -15.72 -14.39
C ARG A 172 -4.49 -16.44 -13.90
N LYS A 173 -4.44 -17.78 -13.81
CA LYS A 173 -5.55 -18.56 -13.26
C LYS A 173 -5.87 -18.21 -11.81
N ASN A 174 -4.86 -17.99 -10.98
CA ASN A 174 -5.04 -17.56 -9.59
C ASN A 174 -5.70 -16.18 -9.50
N MET A 175 -5.27 -15.23 -10.32
CA MET A 175 -5.86 -13.88 -10.36
C MET A 175 -7.30 -13.91 -10.87
N ALA A 176 -7.58 -14.70 -11.89
CA ALA A 176 -8.94 -14.91 -12.42
C ALA A 176 -9.87 -15.54 -11.36
N ALA A 177 -9.42 -16.57 -10.65
CA ALA A 177 -10.19 -17.18 -9.58
C ALA A 177 -10.56 -16.18 -8.47
N ARG A 178 -9.65 -15.27 -8.11
CA ARG A 178 -9.96 -14.19 -7.15
C ARG A 178 -11.04 -13.24 -7.67
N TYR A 179 -11.07 -12.95 -8.96
CA TYR A 179 -12.11 -12.11 -9.54
C TYR A 179 -13.47 -12.82 -9.64
N TYR A 180 -13.48 -14.09 -10.06
CA TYR A 180 -14.73 -14.79 -10.34
C TYR A 180 -15.31 -15.49 -9.10
N ASP A 181 -14.47 -16.08 -8.24
CA ASP A 181 -14.87 -17.04 -7.23
C ASP A 181 -14.68 -16.54 -5.78
N ALA A 182 -14.02 -15.38 -5.54
CA ALA A 182 -13.81 -14.88 -4.19
C ALA A 182 -15.14 -14.54 -3.51
N PRO A 183 -15.46 -15.15 -2.33
CA PRO A 183 -16.75 -14.96 -1.68
C PRO A 183 -17.05 -13.50 -1.31
N ASP A 184 -16.02 -12.75 -0.92
CA ASP A 184 -16.12 -11.34 -0.54
C ASP A 184 -16.39 -10.40 -1.72
N LEU A 185 -16.26 -10.89 -2.97
CA LEU A 185 -16.56 -10.14 -4.18
C LEU A 185 -17.89 -10.54 -4.83
N HIS A 186 -18.58 -11.59 -4.35
CA HIS A 186 -19.82 -12.06 -4.98
C HIS A 186 -20.93 -11.00 -5.02
N GLY A 187 -21.00 -10.12 -3.99
CA GLY A 187 -21.98 -9.03 -3.94
C GLY A 187 -21.65 -7.84 -4.82
N LEU A 188 -20.44 -7.74 -5.35
CA LEU A 188 -20.02 -6.64 -6.18
C LEU A 188 -20.36 -6.87 -7.65
N ARG A 189 -20.77 -5.80 -8.34
CA ARG A 189 -21.00 -5.83 -9.80
C ARG A 189 -19.68 -6.09 -10.52
N LYS A 190 -19.75 -6.65 -11.74
CA LYS A 190 -18.60 -6.78 -12.65
C LYS A 190 -18.14 -5.41 -13.15
N ASN A 191 -17.28 -4.76 -12.41
CA ASN A 191 -16.76 -3.42 -12.67
C ASN A 191 -15.29 -3.28 -12.25
N GLY A 192 -14.73 -2.10 -12.47
CA GLY A 192 -13.35 -1.79 -12.11
C GLY A 192 -13.06 -1.93 -10.62
N TYR A 193 -14.03 -1.57 -9.75
CA TYR A 193 -13.87 -1.71 -8.30
C TYR A 193 -13.72 -3.18 -7.89
N ARG A 194 -14.55 -4.08 -8.42
CA ARG A 194 -14.39 -5.53 -8.20
C ARG A 194 -13.02 -6.02 -8.68
N PHE A 195 -12.60 -5.56 -9.87
CA PHE A 195 -11.35 -6.01 -10.46
C PHE A 195 -10.12 -5.56 -9.67
N ILE A 196 -10.08 -4.29 -9.22
CA ILE A 196 -8.96 -3.83 -8.41
C ILE A 196 -8.88 -4.54 -7.06
N ASN A 197 -10.02 -4.90 -6.45
CA ASN A 197 -10.03 -5.70 -5.23
C ASN A 197 -9.46 -7.11 -5.44
N ALA A 198 -9.81 -7.77 -6.54
CA ALA A 198 -9.25 -9.07 -6.90
C ALA A 198 -7.73 -9.02 -7.12
N VAL A 199 -7.25 -7.96 -7.81
CA VAL A 199 -5.81 -7.78 -8.03
C VAL A 199 -5.09 -7.39 -6.73
N SER A 200 -5.70 -6.58 -5.88
CA SER A 200 -5.16 -6.24 -4.56
C SER A 200 -5.05 -7.50 -3.68
N ASP A 201 -6.06 -8.35 -3.67
CA ASP A 201 -6.03 -9.63 -2.96
C ASP A 201 -4.92 -10.54 -3.50
N PHE A 202 -4.79 -10.64 -4.83
CA PHE A 202 -3.68 -11.36 -5.45
C PHE A 202 -2.33 -10.78 -5.04
N ALA A 203 -2.17 -9.47 -5.07
CA ALA A 203 -0.93 -8.78 -4.74
C ALA A 203 -0.52 -8.94 -3.25
N THR A 204 -1.52 -9.03 -2.36
CA THR A 204 -1.31 -9.13 -0.91
C THR A 204 -1.10 -10.59 -0.48
N HIS A 205 -1.90 -11.52 -1.00
CA HIS A 205 -2.02 -12.88 -0.45
C HIS A 205 -1.52 -13.99 -1.38
N ALA A 206 -1.25 -13.71 -2.67
CA ALA A 206 -0.75 -14.77 -3.56
C ALA A 206 0.65 -15.21 -3.12
N ALA A 207 0.83 -16.52 -2.95
CA ALA A 207 2.13 -17.06 -2.64
C ALA A 207 3.10 -16.79 -3.80
N PRO A 208 4.32 -16.31 -3.51
CA PRO A 208 5.33 -16.11 -4.53
C PRO A 208 5.74 -17.46 -5.14
N ILE A 209 6.10 -17.47 -6.42
CA ILE A 209 6.64 -18.66 -7.09
C ILE A 209 7.88 -19.16 -6.35
N ARG A 210 8.72 -18.24 -5.90
CA ARG A 210 9.93 -18.50 -5.12
C ARG A 210 10.10 -17.43 -4.04
N ARG A 211 10.30 -17.85 -2.79
CA ARG A 211 10.70 -16.94 -1.71
C ARG A 211 12.19 -16.64 -1.82
N THR A 212 12.53 -15.37 -1.87
CA THR A 212 13.92 -14.88 -1.80
C THR A 212 14.35 -14.70 -0.35
N LYS A 213 15.66 -14.58 -0.10
CA LYS A 213 16.20 -14.27 1.24
C LYS A 213 15.64 -12.95 1.81
N ASN A 214 15.33 -11.99 0.94
CA ASN A 214 14.84 -10.65 1.30
C ASN A 214 13.32 -10.53 1.14
N TYR A 215 12.58 -11.64 1.24
CA TYR A 215 11.14 -11.64 1.01
C TYR A 215 10.37 -10.66 1.93
N GLN A 216 10.73 -10.61 3.22
CA GLN A 216 10.10 -9.69 4.17
C GLN A 216 10.38 -8.22 3.85
N GLU A 217 11.60 -7.91 3.42
CA GLU A 217 11.95 -6.56 2.97
C GLU A 217 11.16 -6.17 1.71
N THR A 218 11.04 -7.10 0.76
CA THR A 218 10.23 -6.90 -0.44
C THR A 218 8.76 -6.62 -0.10
N LEU A 219 8.18 -7.34 0.85
CA LEU A 219 6.80 -7.09 1.32
C LEU A 219 6.69 -5.71 1.98
N PHE A 220 7.63 -5.37 2.84
CA PHE A 220 7.64 -4.06 3.49
C PHE A 220 7.75 -2.91 2.47
N ASN A 221 8.66 -3.03 1.50
CA ASN A 221 8.82 -2.02 0.46
C ASN A 221 7.55 -1.86 -0.38
N LYS A 222 6.84 -2.96 -0.72
CA LYS A 222 5.53 -2.88 -1.38
C LYS A 222 4.49 -2.15 -0.53
N THR A 223 4.53 -2.30 0.79
CA THR A 223 3.65 -1.55 1.69
C THR A 223 3.99 -0.06 1.67
N MET A 224 5.28 0.29 1.71
CA MET A 224 5.73 1.69 1.68
C MET A 224 5.57 2.34 0.31
N GLU A 225 5.98 1.68 -0.77
CA GLU A 225 6.06 2.25 -2.11
C GLU A 225 4.80 2.02 -2.95
N GLY A 226 3.91 1.13 -2.51
CA GLY A 226 2.74 0.69 -3.26
C GLY A 226 3.00 -0.58 -4.08
N ASN A 227 1.94 -1.08 -4.68
CA ASN A 227 2.03 -2.27 -5.52
C ASN A 227 1.84 -1.90 -6.99
N PRO A 228 2.87 -2.08 -7.82
CA PRO A 228 2.79 -1.73 -9.24
C PRO A 228 1.64 -2.40 -10.01
N LEU A 229 1.16 -3.58 -9.54
CA LEU A 229 0.03 -4.25 -10.17
C LEU A 229 -1.28 -3.49 -9.95
N THR A 230 -1.55 -3.05 -8.70
CA THR A 230 -2.77 -2.28 -8.40
C THR A 230 -2.77 -0.94 -9.09
N ASP A 231 -1.63 -0.25 -9.13
CA ASP A 231 -1.48 1.02 -9.85
C ASP A 231 -1.68 0.85 -11.36
N LYS A 232 -1.14 -0.24 -11.93
CA LYS A 232 -1.32 -0.54 -13.35
C LYS A 232 -2.80 -0.81 -13.65
N VAL A 233 -3.49 -1.60 -12.83
CA VAL A 233 -4.94 -1.86 -12.99
C VAL A 233 -5.75 -0.57 -12.93
N TYR A 234 -5.49 0.28 -11.94
CA TYR A 234 -6.19 1.55 -11.81
C TYR A 234 -6.09 2.37 -13.09
N ARG A 235 -4.87 2.57 -13.60
CA ARG A 235 -4.65 3.30 -14.86
C ARG A 235 -5.32 2.64 -16.06
N MET A 236 -5.22 1.31 -16.19
CA MET A 236 -5.83 0.57 -17.33
C MET A 236 -7.34 0.70 -17.34
N VAL A 237 -8.00 0.53 -16.21
CA VAL A 237 -9.46 0.62 -16.10
C VAL A 237 -9.94 2.05 -16.27
N MET A 238 -9.21 3.04 -15.74
CA MET A 238 -9.58 4.44 -15.87
C MET A 238 -9.43 4.98 -17.30
N ALA A 239 -8.48 4.43 -18.07
CA ALA A 239 -8.25 4.80 -19.48
C ALA A 239 -9.27 4.16 -20.45
N ALA A 240 -10.04 3.17 -20.02
CA ALA A 240 -11.08 2.52 -20.80
C ALA A 240 -12.44 3.20 -20.62
#